data_1c6ea8f7254d3a2234130d8190cc1155
#
_entry.id   1c6ea8f7254d3a2234130d8190cc1155
#
_cell.length_a   1.000
_cell.length_b   1.000
_cell.length_c   1.000
_cell.angle_alpha   90.00
_cell.angle_beta   90.00
_cell.angle_gamma   90.00
#
_symmetry.space_group_name_H-M   'P 1'
#
loop_
_entity.id
_entity.type
_entity.pdbx_description
1 polymer ?
#
loop_
_entity_poly.entity_id
_entity_poly.type
_entity_poly.pdbx_seq_one_letter_code
_entity_poly.pdbx_strand_id
1 'polypeptide(L)'
;MKNKNENKEKNPLLLLKRLLSYIIKNYKLACFMVVVCILVSALTTLCGTLFIQKLIDNYIVPLTQMAVPDYSPLAQALLKLVAIFAVGVLCSYGYNRIMVNVGQGTMKKLRTEMFTNMESLPIRYFDTHAHGDIMSVYTNDIDTLRQLISQSIPQVLNSLITLVSTFVSMIVLDIPLTIVSVIMVAIMLFVTSKLSAASGRYFVEQQKDIGKVNAYIEEMMEGQKVVKVFCHEQESLEQFKQINNKLRESANNANKIANITMPINGNIGNISYVLCALVGGVLALSGFSGLTIGTLVAFLSLNKSFTQPVTEISQQVSSIVMAMAGAGRVFDLCDEVPETDEGDVELVNICYDSNGEIHETEEQTEMWAWKKPNAANKDEMYTRLQGDVTFDGVDFGYNPDKIVLHDIKMFAKPGQKLAFVGSTGAGKTTITNLINRFYDIQDGKIRYDGININHIKKDDLRRSLGIVLQDTNLFTGTIMDNIRYGRLNATDEECMAAAKLANADGFIKRLPDGYNTVLTGGGANLSQGQRQLLAIARAAVADPPVLILDEATSSIDTRTEKLVQRGMDALMTGRTSFVIAHRLSTVRNADCIMVMEQGRIIERGTHDQLMEEKGRYYQLYTGKSISA
;
A
#
# COMPACT_ATOMS: atom_id res chain seq x y z
N MET A 1 22.52 7.72 -14.97
CA MET A 1 21.56 7.04 -15.86
C MET A 1 20.19 6.78 -15.19
N LYS A 2 20.05 6.79 -13.84
CA LYS A 2 18.77 6.66 -13.11
C LYS A 2 17.72 7.72 -13.48
N ASN A 3 18.10 9.01 -13.57
CA ASN A 3 17.13 10.12 -13.80
C ASN A 3 16.41 10.15 -15.16
N LYS A 4 16.85 9.37 -16.16
CA LYS A 4 16.17 9.34 -17.47
C LYS A 4 15.12 8.25 -17.58
N ASN A 5 15.21 7.20 -16.75
CA ASN A 5 14.19 6.16 -16.67
C ASN A 5 13.03 6.56 -15.75
N GLU A 6 13.28 7.21 -14.61
CA GLU A 6 12.24 7.69 -13.70
C GLU A 6 11.25 8.66 -14.36
N ASN A 7 11.72 9.54 -15.29
CA ASN A 7 10.84 10.44 -16.04
C ASN A 7 10.06 9.77 -17.19
N LYS A 8 10.48 8.58 -17.66
CA LYS A 8 9.73 7.82 -18.66
C LYS A 8 8.55 7.03 -18.05
N GLU A 9 8.72 6.53 -16.82
CA GLU A 9 7.69 5.73 -16.14
C GLU A 9 6.53 6.56 -15.60
N LYS A 10 6.73 7.86 -15.34
CA LYS A 10 5.66 8.80 -14.93
C LYS A 10 4.77 9.33 -16.07
N ASN A 11 4.96 8.86 -17.31
CA ASN A 11 4.08 9.26 -18.41
C ASN A 11 2.70 8.57 -18.28
N PRO A 12 1.59 9.31 -18.10
CA PRO A 12 0.26 8.74 -17.90
C PRO A 12 -0.17 7.78 -19.00
N LEU A 13 0.27 8.00 -20.24
CA LEU A 13 -0.04 7.12 -21.37
C LEU A 13 0.67 5.76 -21.27
N LEU A 14 1.89 5.72 -20.75
CA LEU A 14 2.61 4.45 -20.53
C LEU A 14 1.99 3.66 -19.40
N LEU A 15 1.61 4.32 -18.30
CA LEU A 15 0.88 3.68 -17.19
C LEU A 15 -0.46 3.12 -17.65
N LEU A 16 -1.22 3.87 -18.44
CA LEU A 16 -2.49 3.40 -19.01
C LEU A 16 -2.26 2.18 -19.92
N LYS A 17 -1.24 2.23 -20.77
CA LYS A 17 -0.87 1.10 -21.64
C LYS A 17 -0.49 -0.14 -20.83
N ARG A 18 0.28 0.02 -19.75
CA ARG A 18 0.67 -1.07 -18.83
C ARG A 18 -0.58 -1.68 -18.17
N LEU A 19 -1.46 -0.85 -17.62
CA LEU A 19 -2.70 -1.29 -17.00
C LEU A 19 -3.61 -2.02 -17.98
N LEU A 20 -3.83 -1.47 -19.18
CA LEU A 20 -4.63 -2.12 -20.23
C LEU A 20 -3.99 -3.45 -20.67
N SER A 21 -2.68 -3.50 -20.85
CA SER A 21 -1.97 -4.74 -21.17
C SER A 21 -2.16 -5.79 -20.09
N TYR A 22 -2.08 -5.39 -18.81
CA TYR A 22 -2.31 -6.26 -17.66
C TYR A 22 -3.74 -6.85 -17.67
N ILE A 23 -4.75 -6.02 -17.91
CA ILE A 23 -6.16 -6.43 -17.99
C ILE A 23 -6.37 -7.37 -19.18
N ILE A 24 -5.91 -6.99 -20.37
CA ILE A 24 -6.10 -7.77 -21.60
C ILE A 24 -5.39 -9.13 -21.48
N LYS A 25 -4.18 -9.18 -20.93
CA LYS A 25 -3.44 -10.44 -20.75
C LYS A 25 -4.22 -11.43 -19.87
N ASN A 26 -4.89 -10.94 -18.84
CA ASN A 26 -5.61 -11.79 -17.88
C ASN A 26 -7.06 -12.10 -18.28
N TYR A 27 -7.71 -11.22 -19.06
CA TYR A 27 -9.16 -11.28 -19.34
C TYR A 27 -9.50 -11.06 -20.84
N LYS A 28 -8.72 -11.64 -21.77
CA LYS A 28 -8.84 -11.44 -23.22
C LYS A 28 -10.29 -11.61 -23.73
N LEU A 29 -10.92 -12.74 -23.40
CA LEU A 29 -12.27 -13.06 -23.86
C LEU A 29 -13.31 -12.09 -23.28
N ALA A 30 -13.19 -11.77 -22.00
CA ALA A 30 -14.10 -10.83 -21.33
C ALA A 30 -14.01 -9.43 -21.97
N CYS A 31 -12.80 -8.93 -22.21
CA CYS A 31 -12.58 -7.63 -22.89
C CYS A 31 -13.17 -7.62 -24.30
N PHE A 32 -12.99 -8.70 -25.07
CA PHE A 32 -13.59 -8.83 -26.39
C PHE A 32 -15.14 -8.79 -26.33
N MET A 33 -15.73 -9.58 -25.41
CA MET A 33 -17.19 -9.59 -25.22
C MET A 33 -17.72 -8.20 -24.81
N VAL A 34 -16.99 -7.48 -23.95
CA VAL A 34 -17.36 -6.11 -23.54
C VAL A 34 -17.42 -5.19 -24.75
N VAL A 35 -16.39 -5.19 -25.60
CA VAL A 35 -16.37 -4.36 -26.83
C VAL A 35 -17.53 -4.70 -27.74
N VAL A 36 -17.80 -5.99 -27.97
CA VAL A 36 -18.94 -6.44 -28.79
C VAL A 36 -20.29 -5.97 -28.18
N CYS A 37 -20.47 -6.16 -26.87
CA CYS A 37 -21.70 -5.73 -26.20
C CYS A 37 -21.90 -4.21 -26.25
N ILE A 38 -20.83 -3.41 -26.11
CA ILE A 38 -20.89 -1.95 -26.21
C ILE A 38 -21.26 -1.56 -27.66
N LEU A 39 -20.65 -2.17 -28.67
CA LEU A 39 -20.98 -1.94 -30.08
C LEU A 39 -22.44 -2.24 -30.37
N VAL A 40 -22.95 -3.39 -29.96
CA VAL A 40 -24.35 -3.77 -30.15
C VAL A 40 -25.28 -2.80 -29.42
N SER A 41 -24.97 -2.44 -28.18
CA SER A 41 -25.77 -1.47 -27.39
C SER A 41 -25.83 -0.09 -28.07
N ALA A 42 -24.69 0.42 -28.55
CA ALA A 42 -24.64 1.70 -29.28
C ALA A 42 -25.41 1.66 -30.59
N LEU A 43 -25.27 0.57 -31.38
CA LEU A 43 -25.99 0.39 -32.63
C LEU A 43 -27.49 0.26 -32.41
N THR A 44 -27.97 -0.42 -31.37
CA THR A 44 -29.41 -0.50 -31.06
C THR A 44 -29.98 0.86 -30.70
N THR A 45 -29.26 1.69 -29.93
CA THR A 45 -29.67 3.07 -29.62
C THR A 45 -29.75 3.91 -30.89
N LEU A 46 -28.77 3.79 -31.79
CA LEU A 46 -28.74 4.48 -33.07
C LEU A 46 -29.88 4.03 -33.99
N CYS A 47 -30.11 2.72 -34.13
CA CYS A 47 -31.23 2.18 -34.89
C CYS A 47 -32.57 2.70 -34.39
N GLY A 48 -32.76 2.80 -33.08
CA GLY A 48 -33.95 3.40 -32.49
C GLY A 48 -34.15 4.85 -32.90
N THR A 49 -33.08 5.65 -32.88
CA THR A 49 -33.12 7.06 -33.27
C THR A 49 -33.42 7.23 -34.77
N LEU A 50 -32.78 6.44 -35.62
CA LEU A 50 -33.04 6.46 -37.09
C LEU A 50 -34.43 5.91 -37.44
N PHE A 51 -34.97 5.00 -36.63
CA PHE A 51 -36.32 4.49 -36.83
C PHE A 51 -37.39 5.57 -36.66
N ILE A 52 -37.15 6.65 -35.91
CA ILE A 52 -38.05 7.79 -35.74
C ILE A 52 -38.38 8.40 -37.10
N GLN A 53 -37.39 8.53 -37.99
CA GLN A 53 -37.63 8.99 -39.37
C GLN A 53 -38.62 8.08 -40.08
N LYS A 54 -38.37 6.77 -40.11
CA LYS A 54 -39.25 5.80 -40.77
C LYS A 54 -40.65 5.75 -40.15
N LEU A 55 -40.70 5.89 -38.81
CA LEU A 55 -41.96 5.91 -38.06
C LEU A 55 -42.85 7.07 -38.51
N ILE A 56 -42.26 8.26 -38.63
CA ILE A 56 -43.01 9.46 -39.06
C ILE A 56 -43.37 9.37 -40.53
N ASP A 57 -42.39 9.19 -41.41
CA ASP A 57 -42.57 9.31 -42.85
C ASP A 57 -43.35 8.14 -43.46
N ASN A 58 -43.13 6.89 -42.98
CA ASN A 58 -43.75 5.71 -43.62
C ASN A 58 -45.00 5.20 -42.91
N TYR A 59 -45.21 5.57 -41.62
CA TYR A 59 -46.37 5.07 -40.87
C TYR A 59 -47.28 6.20 -40.40
N ILE A 60 -46.81 7.25 -39.73
CA ILE A 60 -47.66 8.28 -39.13
C ILE A 60 -48.25 9.18 -40.23
N VAL A 61 -47.43 9.76 -41.12
CA VAL A 61 -47.89 10.67 -42.16
C VAL A 61 -48.89 9.98 -43.10
N PRO A 62 -48.71 8.75 -43.63
CA PRO A 62 -49.70 8.06 -44.42
C PRO A 62 -50.98 7.76 -43.63
N LEU A 63 -50.91 7.39 -42.34
CA LEU A 63 -52.10 7.14 -41.54
C LEU A 63 -53.01 8.38 -41.38
N THR A 64 -52.41 9.59 -41.29
CA THR A 64 -53.20 10.85 -41.23
C THR A 64 -53.96 11.20 -42.51
N GLN A 65 -53.58 10.58 -43.64
CA GLN A 65 -54.22 10.81 -44.96
C GLN A 65 -55.27 9.74 -45.30
N MET A 66 -55.36 8.65 -44.51
CA MET A 66 -56.33 7.57 -44.75
C MET A 66 -57.70 7.89 -44.12
N ALA A 67 -58.76 7.64 -44.80
CA ALA A 67 -60.12 7.82 -44.30
C ALA A 67 -60.47 6.83 -43.18
N VAL A 68 -59.89 5.61 -43.21
CA VAL A 68 -59.97 4.59 -42.16
C VAL A 68 -58.53 4.11 -41.87
N PRO A 69 -57.90 4.55 -40.75
CA PRO A 69 -56.53 4.22 -40.44
C PRO A 69 -56.38 2.76 -39.98
N ASP A 70 -55.51 1.99 -40.66
CA ASP A 70 -55.07 0.65 -40.16
C ASP A 70 -53.80 0.79 -39.36
N TYR A 71 -53.88 0.50 -38.05
CA TYR A 71 -52.75 0.59 -37.10
C TYR A 71 -51.91 -0.69 -37.03
N SER A 72 -52.28 -1.78 -37.71
CA SER A 72 -51.59 -3.07 -37.65
C SER A 72 -50.13 -3.00 -38.11
N PRO A 73 -49.75 -2.30 -39.23
CA PRO A 73 -48.37 -2.17 -39.63
C PRO A 73 -47.51 -1.35 -38.65
N LEU A 74 -48.10 -0.33 -38.04
CA LEU A 74 -47.43 0.49 -37.02
C LEU A 74 -47.14 -0.33 -35.77
N ALA A 75 -48.12 -1.12 -35.30
CA ALA A 75 -47.94 -1.98 -34.13
C ALA A 75 -46.83 -3.03 -34.32
N GLN A 76 -46.78 -3.66 -35.54
CA GLN A 76 -45.71 -4.61 -35.88
C GLN A 76 -44.33 -3.94 -35.93
N ALA A 77 -44.23 -2.72 -36.46
CA ALA A 77 -42.97 -1.96 -36.49
C ALA A 77 -42.48 -1.59 -35.09
N LEU A 78 -43.38 -1.15 -34.20
CA LEU A 78 -43.06 -0.88 -32.79
C LEU A 78 -42.63 -2.14 -32.04
N LEU A 79 -43.29 -3.30 -32.29
CA LEU A 79 -42.87 -4.57 -31.67
C LEU A 79 -41.45 -4.98 -32.07
N LYS A 80 -41.07 -4.80 -33.34
CA LYS A 80 -39.69 -5.03 -33.82
C LYS A 80 -38.70 -4.10 -33.09
N LEU A 81 -39.07 -2.82 -32.93
CA LEU A 81 -38.25 -1.86 -32.22
C LEU A 81 -38.02 -2.24 -30.74
N VAL A 82 -39.08 -2.68 -30.05
CA VAL A 82 -39.01 -3.19 -28.68
C VAL A 82 -38.03 -4.38 -28.58
N ALA A 83 -38.10 -5.32 -29.54
CA ALA A 83 -37.17 -6.44 -29.58
C ALA A 83 -35.70 -5.99 -29.76
N ILE A 84 -35.46 -5.00 -30.63
CA ILE A 84 -34.12 -4.41 -30.83
C ILE A 84 -33.62 -3.77 -29.53
N PHE A 85 -34.43 -2.95 -28.86
CA PHE A 85 -34.06 -2.33 -27.59
C PHE A 85 -33.84 -3.35 -26.47
N ALA A 86 -34.63 -4.45 -26.44
CA ALA A 86 -34.39 -5.53 -25.48
C ALA A 86 -32.99 -6.14 -25.62
N VAL A 87 -32.51 -6.37 -26.84
CA VAL A 87 -31.15 -6.81 -27.12
C VAL A 87 -30.12 -5.78 -26.62
N GLY A 88 -30.35 -4.49 -26.87
CA GLY A 88 -29.49 -3.41 -26.38
C GLY A 88 -29.39 -3.37 -24.87
N VAL A 89 -30.50 -3.53 -24.15
CA VAL A 89 -30.55 -3.58 -22.70
C VAL A 89 -29.78 -4.80 -22.16
N LEU A 90 -29.99 -5.98 -22.76
CA LEU A 90 -29.27 -7.20 -22.39
C LEU A 90 -27.75 -7.05 -22.59
N CYS A 91 -27.32 -6.46 -23.70
CA CYS A 91 -25.91 -6.19 -23.97
C CYS A 91 -25.36 -5.15 -22.99
N SER A 92 -26.13 -4.10 -22.68
CA SER A 92 -25.73 -3.08 -21.68
C SER A 92 -25.55 -3.69 -20.29
N TYR A 93 -26.50 -4.51 -19.85
CA TYR A 93 -26.37 -5.26 -18.60
C TYR A 93 -25.15 -6.21 -18.64
N GLY A 94 -24.98 -6.92 -19.76
CA GLY A 94 -23.89 -7.88 -19.95
C GLY A 94 -22.51 -7.26 -19.81
N TYR A 95 -22.22 -6.16 -20.54
CA TYR A 95 -20.90 -5.53 -20.45
C TYR A 95 -20.62 -4.94 -19.05
N ASN A 96 -21.62 -4.34 -18.41
CA ASN A 96 -21.45 -3.83 -17.05
C ASN A 96 -21.14 -4.96 -16.07
N ARG A 97 -21.87 -6.09 -16.14
CA ARG A 97 -21.63 -7.25 -15.29
C ARG A 97 -20.24 -7.85 -15.49
N ILE A 98 -19.80 -7.97 -16.75
CA ILE A 98 -18.47 -8.48 -17.09
C ILE A 98 -17.39 -7.52 -16.53
N MET A 99 -17.57 -6.20 -16.71
CA MET A 99 -16.56 -5.23 -16.26
C MET A 99 -16.42 -5.17 -14.73
N VAL A 100 -17.51 -5.38 -13.98
CA VAL A 100 -17.42 -5.54 -12.53
C VAL A 100 -16.53 -6.74 -12.17
N ASN A 101 -16.75 -7.89 -12.82
CA ASN A 101 -15.95 -9.10 -12.56
C ASN A 101 -14.48 -8.90 -12.97
N VAL A 102 -14.20 -8.28 -14.11
CA VAL A 102 -12.85 -7.94 -14.58
C VAL A 102 -12.18 -6.98 -13.60
N GLY A 103 -12.88 -5.94 -13.16
CA GLY A 103 -12.37 -4.95 -12.20
C GLY A 103 -12.01 -5.60 -10.87
N GLN A 104 -12.94 -6.33 -10.25
CA GLN A 104 -12.69 -6.98 -8.96
C GLN A 104 -11.61 -8.07 -9.05
N GLY A 105 -11.60 -8.86 -10.13
CA GLY A 105 -10.56 -9.86 -10.36
C GLY A 105 -9.17 -9.25 -10.55
N THR A 106 -9.08 -8.11 -11.26
CA THR A 106 -7.83 -7.35 -11.42
C THR A 106 -7.36 -6.79 -10.08
N MET A 107 -8.26 -6.21 -9.26
CA MET A 107 -7.90 -5.70 -7.93
C MET A 107 -7.40 -6.81 -7.01
N LYS A 108 -8.05 -7.99 -7.02
CA LYS A 108 -7.57 -9.15 -6.26
C LYS A 108 -6.12 -9.49 -6.62
N LYS A 109 -5.82 -9.59 -7.93
CA LYS A 109 -4.46 -9.92 -8.39
C LYS A 109 -3.44 -8.86 -8.01
N LEU A 110 -3.74 -7.57 -8.25
CA LEU A 110 -2.85 -6.47 -7.89
C LEU A 110 -2.56 -6.44 -6.38
N ARG A 111 -3.58 -6.59 -5.52
CA ARG A 111 -3.37 -6.65 -4.08
C ARG A 111 -2.49 -7.82 -3.67
N THR A 112 -2.66 -8.99 -4.32
CA THR A 112 -1.82 -10.16 -4.04
C THR A 112 -0.37 -9.90 -4.47
N GLU A 113 -0.14 -9.34 -5.67
CA GLU A 113 1.20 -9.00 -6.16
C GLU A 113 1.87 -7.96 -5.26
N MET A 114 1.16 -6.87 -4.92
CA MET A 114 1.67 -5.85 -4.01
C MET A 114 2.05 -6.44 -2.64
N PHE A 115 1.20 -7.30 -2.08
CA PHE A 115 1.46 -7.90 -0.76
C PHE A 115 2.65 -8.86 -0.83
N THR A 116 2.72 -9.70 -1.87
CA THR A 116 3.85 -10.60 -2.06
C THR A 116 5.17 -9.84 -2.22
N ASN A 117 5.16 -8.74 -2.99
CA ASN A 117 6.36 -7.92 -3.13
C ASN A 117 6.70 -7.21 -1.82
N MET A 118 5.70 -6.64 -1.13
CA MET A 118 5.89 -5.96 0.16
C MET A 118 6.57 -6.87 1.20
N GLU A 119 6.15 -8.14 1.32
CA GLU A 119 6.77 -9.12 2.23
C GLU A 119 8.23 -9.44 1.87
N SER A 120 8.64 -9.21 0.63
CA SER A 120 10.02 -9.42 0.17
C SER A 120 10.92 -8.18 0.26
N LEU A 121 10.38 -7.01 0.65
CA LEU A 121 11.13 -5.76 0.68
C LEU A 121 12.10 -5.70 1.88
N PRO A 122 13.25 -5.02 1.71
CA PRO A 122 14.19 -4.80 2.81
C PRO A 122 13.58 -3.87 3.87
N ILE A 123 13.99 -4.02 5.13
CA ILE A 123 13.56 -3.17 6.26
C ILE A 123 13.76 -1.68 5.97
N ARG A 124 14.80 -1.33 5.22
CA ARG A 124 15.07 0.05 4.78
C ARG A 124 13.86 0.70 4.10
N TYR A 125 13.06 -0.07 3.35
CA TYR A 125 11.86 0.46 2.71
C TYR A 125 10.86 0.97 3.74
N PHE A 126 10.60 0.19 4.79
CA PHE A 126 9.66 0.54 5.86
C PHE A 126 10.18 1.66 6.77
N ASP A 127 11.50 1.77 6.94
CA ASP A 127 12.12 2.86 7.72
C ASP A 127 12.08 4.20 6.98
N THR A 128 11.98 4.19 5.64
CA THR A 128 11.99 5.40 4.80
C THR A 128 10.62 5.82 4.29
N HIS A 129 9.61 4.97 4.40
CA HIS A 129 8.25 5.24 3.94
C HIS A 129 7.26 5.19 5.11
N ALA A 130 6.39 6.19 5.21
CA ALA A 130 5.36 6.19 6.24
C ALA A 130 4.35 5.06 6.01
N HIS A 131 4.00 4.31 7.05
CA HIS A 131 3.02 3.22 6.98
C HIS A 131 1.67 3.69 6.42
N GLY A 132 1.25 4.93 6.74
CA GLY A 132 0.03 5.54 6.21
C GLY A 132 0.05 5.72 4.70
N ASP A 133 1.20 6.07 4.11
CA ASP A 133 1.35 6.21 2.66
C ASP A 133 1.22 4.85 1.97
N ILE A 134 1.90 3.82 2.49
CA ILE A 134 1.78 2.44 1.99
C ILE A 134 0.33 1.97 2.08
N MET A 135 -0.34 2.21 3.22
CA MET A 135 -1.74 1.82 3.41
C MET A 135 -2.70 2.55 2.47
N SER A 136 -2.41 3.83 2.15
CA SER A 136 -3.17 4.61 1.15
C SER A 136 -3.11 3.99 -0.24
N VAL A 137 -1.99 3.38 -0.63
CA VAL A 137 -1.87 2.64 -1.90
C VAL A 137 -2.81 1.44 -1.92
N TYR A 138 -2.88 0.66 -0.82
CA TYR A 138 -3.77 -0.51 -0.72
C TYR A 138 -5.26 -0.17 -0.68
N THR A 139 -5.63 1.01 -0.20
CA THR A 139 -7.02 1.43 -0.03
C THR A 139 -7.46 2.39 -1.12
N ASN A 140 -6.94 3.61 -1.13
CA ASN A 140 -7.41 4.70 -1.98
C ASN A 140 -7.01 4.50 -3.45
N ASP A 141 -5.74 4.15 -3.71
CA ASP A 141 -5.25 4.04 -5.08
C ASP A 141 -5.85 2.82 -5.79
N ILE A 142 -5.95 1.71 -5.10
CA ILE A 142 -6.62 0.51 -5.62
C ILE A 142 -8.10 0.79 -5.92
N ASP A 143 -8.81 1.59 -5.09
CA ASP A 143 -10.20 1.91 -5.34
C ASP A 143 -10.38 2.84 -6.55
N THR A 144 -9.51 3.83 -6.72
CA THR A 144 -9.51 4.69 -7.91
C THR A 144 -9.22 3.89 -9.20
N LEU A 145 -8.33 2.89 -9.14
CA LEU A 145 -8.08 1.96 -10.25
C LEU A 145 -9.31 1.08 -10.54
N ARG A 146 -10.00 0.59 -9.51
CA ARG A 146 -11.25 -0.15 -9.67
C ARG A 146 -12.30 0.68 -10.41
N GLN A 147 -12.46 1.94 -10.00
CA GLN A 147 -13.41 2.87 -10.64
C GLN A 147 -13.03 3.13 -12.10
N LEU A 148 -11.75 3.34 -12.40
CA LEU A 148 -11.26 3.49 -13.77
C LEU A 148 -11.61 2.27 -14.63
N ILE A 149 -11.30 1.06 -14.16
CA ILE A 149 -11.48 -0.18 -14.92
C ILE A 149 -12.97 -0.49 -15.09
N SER A 150 -13.75 -0.43 -14.00
CA SER A 150 -15.15 -0.89 -14.00
C SER A 150 -16.13 0.13 -14.58
N GLN A 151 -15.80 1.42 -14.56
CA GLN A 151 -16.72 2.50 -14.94
C GLN A 151 -16.14 3.40 -16.05
N SER A 152 -14.96 4.01 -15.81
CA SER A 152 -14.45 5.05 -16.72
C SER A 152 -14.08 4.51 -18.10
N ILE A 153 -13.37 3.37 -18.18
CA ILE A 153 -12.98 2.76 -19.47
C ILE A 153 -14.20 2.36 -20.30
N PRO A 154 -15.19 1.59 -19.77
CA PRO A 154 -16.40 1.26 -20.54
C PRO A 154 -17.19 2.50 -20.96
N GLN A 155 -17.32 3.50 -20.08
CA GLN A 155 -18.06 4.74 -20.39
C GLN A 155 -17.39 5.52 -21.52
N VAL A 156 -16.07 5.69 -21.49
CA VAL A 156 -15.33 6.39 -22.56
C VAL A 156 -15.44 5.63 -23.89
N LEU A 157 -15.32 4.30 -23.86
CA LEU A 157 -15.48 3.48 -25.07
C LEU A 157 -16.90 3.60 -25.65
N ASN A 158 -17.93 3.51 -24.79
CA ASN A 158 -19.33 3.68 -25.22
C ASN A 158 -19.56 5.07 -25.80
N SER A 159 -19.08 6.12 -25.13
CA SER A 159 -19.22 7.51 -25.57
C SER A 159 -18.50 7.77 -26.90
N LEU A 160 -17.30 7.19 -27.13
CA LEU A 160 -16.57 7.29 -28.38
C LEU A 160 -17.32 6.58 -29.53
N ILE A 161 -17.82 5.36 -29.32
CA ILE A 161 -18.58 4.62 -30.33
C ILE A 161 -19.87 5.33 -30.67
N THR A 162 -20.60 5.83 -29.65
CA THR A 162 -21.82 6.61 -29.84
C THR A 162 -21.54 7.89 -30.64
N LEU A 163 -20.48 8.62 -30.29
CA LEU A 163 -20.10 9.86 -30.99
C LEU A 163 -19.79 9.60 -32.47
N VAL A 164 -18.97 8.60 -32.77
CA VAL A 164 -18.59 8.25 -34.15
C VAL A 164 -19.80 7.76 -34.93
N SER A 165 -20.59 6.85 -34.38
CA SER A 165 -21.77 6.30 -35.09
C SER A 165 -22.84 7.35 -35.31
N THR A 166 -23.09 8.24 -34.34
CA THR A 166 -24.04 9.36 -34.49
C THR A 166 -23.54 10.35 -35.54
N PHE A 167 -22.25 10.71 -35.52
CA PHE A 167 -21.65 11.63 -36.49
C PHE A 167 -21.79 11.11 -37.94
N VAL A 168 -21.46 9.84 -38.15
CA VAL A 168 -21.63 9.21 -39.47
C VAL A 168 -23.10 9.25 -39.92
N SER A 169 -24.04 8.96 -39.03
CA SER A 169 -25.48 8.98 -39.33
C SER A 169 -26.00 10.38 -39.64
N MET A 170 -25.48 11.41 -38.95
CA MET A 170 -25.84 12.81 -39.23
C MET A 170 -25.39 13.24 -40.62
N ILE A 171 -24.17 12.86 -41.05
CA ILE A 171 -23.66 13.14 -42.41
C ILE A 171 -24.56 12.49 -43.47
N VAL A 172 -25.00 11.24 -43.24
CA VAL A 172 -25.84 10.49 -44.17
C VAL A 172 -27.25 11.12 -44.28
N LEU A 173 -27.79 11.69 -43.20
CA LEU A 173 -29.10 12.30 -43.17
C LEU A 173 -29.10 13.68 -43.82
N ASP A 174 -28.25 14.60 -43.41
CA ASP A 174 -28.17 15.96 -43.93
C ASP A 174 -26.84 16.62 -43.58
N ILE A 175 -26.07 17.04 -44.61
CA ILE A 175 -24.74 17.64 -44.41
C ILE A 175 -24.83 19.07 -43.86
N PRO A 176 -25.70 19.98 -44.36
CA PRO A 176 -25.85 21.33 -43.82
C PRO A 176 -26.13 21.36 -42.31
N LEU A 177 -27.04 20.54 -41.83
CA LEU A 177 -27.38 20.46 -40.40
C LEU A 177 -26.23 19.86 -39.59
N THR A 178 -25.47 18.91 -40.16
CA THR A 178 -24.30 18.33 -39.54
C THR A 178 -23.21 19.39 -39.29
N ILE A 179 -22.98 20.30 -40.24
CA ILE A 179 -22.02 21.40 -40.08
C ILE A 179 -22.42 22.30 -38.89
N VAL A 180 -23.70 22.65 -38.77
CA VAL A 180 -24.21 23.44 -37.64
C VAL A 180 -23.92 22.73 -36.31
N SER A 181 -24.22 21.44 -36.22
CA SER A 181 -24.00 20.65 -35.03
C SER A 181 -22.52 20.55 -34.67
N VAL A 182 -21.62 20.35 -35.65
CA VAL A 182 -20.15 20.29 -35.44
C VAL A 182 -19.61 21.62 -34.92
N ILE A 183 -20.06 22.76 -35.46
CA ILE A 183 -19.67 24.09 -34.97
C ILE A 183 -20.10 24.25 -33.51
N MET A 184 -21.31 23.85 -33.16
CA MET A 184 -21.80 23.95 -31.79
C MET A 184 -21.03 23.04 -30.82
N VAL A 185 -20.65 21.82 -31.23
CA VAL A 185 -19.80 20.94 -30.45
C VAL A 185 -18.39 21.52 -30.28
N ALA A 186 -17.82 22.16 -31.32
CA ALA A 186 -16.52 22.85 -31.20
C ALA A 186 -16.57 24.00 -30.17
N ILE A 187 -17.67 24.79 -30.19
CA ILE A 187 -17.90 25.83 -29.16
C ILE A 187 -18.03 25.20 -27.78
N MET A 188 -18.78 24.10 -27.66
CA MET A 188 -18.95 23.37 -26.40
C MET A 188 -17.61 22.87 -25.85
N LEU A 189 -16.76 22.25 -26.67
CA LEU A 189 -15.42 21.78 -26.29
C LEU A 189 -14.52 22.94 -25.87
N PHE A 190 -14.56 24.06 -26.58
CA PHE A 190 -13.79 25.25 -26.22
C PHE A 190 -14.19 25.80 -24.84
N VAL A 191 -15.50 25.97 -24.61
CA VAL A 191 -16.03 26.45 -23.31
C VAL A 191 -15.69 25.48 -22.18
N THR A 192 -15.94 24.19 -22.40
CA THR A 192 -15.64 23.14 -21.41
C THR A 192 -14.16 23.10 -21.07
N SER A 193 -13.26 23.20 -22.05
CA SER A 193 -11.82 23.24 -21.82
C SER A 193 -11.40 24.42 -20.94
N LYS A 194 -11.95 25.62 -21.18
CA LYS A 194 -11.67 26.81 -20.37
C LYS A 194 -12.20 26.66 -18.94
N LEU A 195 -13.42 26.16 -18.77
CA LEU A 195 -14.00 25.91 -17.45
C LEU A 195 -13.24 24.84 -16.67
N SER A 196 -12.88 23.73 -17.32
CA SER A 196 -12.12 22.65 -16.69
C SER A 196 -10.74 23.12 -16.24
N ALA A 197 -10.03 23.92 -17.05
CA ALA A 197 -8.73 24.48 -16.67
C ALA A 197 -8.85 25.44 -15.47
N ALA A 198 -9.92 26.24 -15.39
CA ALA A 198 -10.19 27.11 -14.24
C ALA A 198 -10.54 26.29 -12.99
N SER A 199 -11.43 25.30 -13.15
CA SER A 199 -11.86 24.41 -12.07
C SER A 199 -10.67 23.65 -11.46
N GLY A 200 -9.78 23.10 -12.30
CA GLY A 200 -8.61 22.35 -11.85
C GLY A 200 -7.71 23.13 -10.89
N ARG A 201 -7.50 24.43 -11.14
CA ARG A 201 -6.69 25.29 -10.24
C ARG A 201 -7.34 25.43 -8.86
N TYR A 202 -8.65 25.66 -8.80
CA TYR A 202 -9.37 25.79 -7.54
C TYR A 202 -9.48 24.46 -6.78
N PHE A 203 -9.58 23.33 -7.47
CA PHE A 203 -9.54 22.01 -6.82
C PHE A 203 -8.17 21.72 -6.18
N VAL A 204 -7.06 22.12 -6.80
CA VAL A 204 -5.72 22.01 -6.18
C VAL A 204 -5.63 22.84 -4.90
N GLU A 205 -6.17 24.08 -4.91
CA GLU A 205 -6.20 24.94 -3.73
C GLU A 205 -7.09 24.35 -2.63
N GLN A 206 -8.27 23.86 -2.97
CA GLN A 206 -9.16 23.17 -2.04
C GLN A 206 -8.47 21.95 -1.41
N GLN A 207 -7.78 21.13 -2.20
CA GLN A 207 -7.07 19.94 -1.70
C GLN A 207 -5.96 20.32 -0.70
N LYS A 208 -5.24 21.42 -0.97
CA LYS A 208 -4.25 21.96 -0.04
C LYS A 208 -4.87 22.42 1.28
N ASP A 209 -6.04 23.06 1.23
CA ASP A 209 -6.72 23.52 2.44
C ASP A 209 -7.39 22.38 3.20
N ILE A 210 -7.89 21.32 2.52
CA ILE A 210 -8.30 20.06 3.18
C ILE A 210 -7.13 19.45 3.97
N GLY A 211 -5.93 19.42 3.36
CA GLY A 211 -4.72 18.93 4.04
C GLY A 211 -4.42 19.71 5.34
N LYS A 212 -4.59 21.05 5.33
CA LYS A 212 -4.39 21.86 6.54
C LYS A 212 -5.43 21.58 7.62
N VAL A 213 -6.71 21.42 7.23
CA VAL A 213 -7.78 21.07 8.18
C VAL A 213 -7.51 19.72 8.81
N ASN A 214 -7.14 18.72 8.01
CA ASN A 214 -6.84 17.37 8.50
C ASN A 214 -5.63 17.38 9.45
N ALA A 215 -4.53 18.04 9.08
CA ALA A 215 -3.34 18.16 9.92
C ALA A 215 -3.67 18.84 11.28
N TYR A 216 -4.49 19.90 11.26
CA TYR A 216 -4.90 20.56 12.50
C TYR A 216 -5.79 19.67 13.38
N ILE A 217 -6.71 18.89 12.77
CA ILE A 217 -7.55 17.94 13.50
C ILE A 217 -6.67 16.85 14.15
N GLU A 218 -5.71 16.28 13.40
CA GLU A 218 -4.78 15.27 13.89
C GLU A 218 -3.95 15.80 15.07
N GLU A 219 -3.34 17.00 14.93
CA GLU A 219 -2.60 17.67 16.00
C GLU A 219 -3.45 17.87 17.27
N MET A 220 -4.68 18.35 17.12
CA MET A 220 -5.59 18.56 18.25
C MET A 220 -6.07 17.25 18.87
N MET A 221 -6.25 16.19 18.10
CA MET A 221 -6.60 14.86 18.61
C MET A 221 -5.45 14.26 19.43
N GLU A 222 -4.23 14.31 18.92
CA GLU A 222 -3.04 13.85 19.65
C GLU A 222 -2.78 14.69 20.91
N GLY A 223 -2.91 16.01 20.77
CA GLY A 223 -2.73 16.99 21.84
C GLY A 223 -3.93 17.16 22.79
N GLN A 224 -5.04 16.40 22.65
CA GLN A 224 -6.29 16.64 23.36
C GLN A 224 -6.15 16.71 24.88
N LYS A 225 -5.27 15.89 25.47
CA LYS A 225 -4.98 15.93 26.91
C LYS A 225 -4.35 17.26 27.34
N VAL A 226 -3.46 17.80 26.50
CA VAL A 226 -2.79 19.09 26.73
C VAL A 226 -3.81 20.23 26.63
N VAL A 227 -4.62 20.24 25.57
CA VAL A 227 -5.70 21.22 25.38
C VAL A 227 -6.62 21.26 26.61
N LYS A 228 -7.02 20.09 27.12
CA LYS A 228 -7.90 19.95 28.30
C LYS A 228 -7.25 20.45 29.60
N VAL A 229 -5.98 20.08 29.85
CA VAL A 229 -5.27 20.48 31.07
C VAL A 229 -5.04 21.97 31.13
N PHE A 230 -4.79 22.64 30.01
CA PHE A 230 -4.57 24.06 29.91
C PHE A 230 -5.85 24.86 29.62
N CYS A 231 -7.01 24.20 29.44
CA CYS A 231 -8.32 24.84 29.17
C CYS A 231 -8.31 25.73 27.91
N HIS A 232 -7.61 25.30 26.84
CA HIS A 232 -7.45 26.06 25.58
C HIS A 232 -8.46 25.64 24.50
N GLU A 233 -9.60 25.01 24.85
CA GLU A 233 -10.59 24.51 23.88
C GLU A 233 -11.16 25.64 23.02
N GLN A 234 -11.39 26.82 23.63
CA GLN A 234 -11.99 27.94 22.92
C GLN A 234 -11.02 28.53 21.88
N GLU A 235 -9.74 28.63 22.23
CA GLU A 235 -8.70 29.12 21.32
C GLU A 235 -8.50 28.15 20.16
N SER A 236 -8.43 26.85 20.45
CA SER A 236 -8.34 25.80 19.43
C SER A 236 -9.54 25.82 18.48
N LEU A 237 -10.76 26.08 19.01
CA LEU A 237 -11.96 26.20 18.20
C LEU A 237 -11.91 27.45 17.29
N GLU A 238 -11.41 28.59 17.77
CA GLU A 238 -11.28 29.78 16.93
C GLU A 238 -10.25 29.60 15.80
N GLN A 239 -9.12 28.96 16.07
CA GLN A 239 -8.14 28.63 15.05
C GLN A 239 -8.72 27.65 14.03
N PHE A 240 -9.43 26.62 14.49
CA PHE A 240 -10.13 25.69 13.59
C PHE A 240 -11.12 26.41 12.68
N LYS A 241 -11.94 27.32 13.22
CA LYS A 241 -12.89 28.11 12.44
C LYS A 241 -12.21 28.92 11.33
N GLN A 242 -11.04 29.50 11.60
CA GLN A 242 -10.29 30.27 10.59
C GLN A 242 -9.83 29.36 9.45
N ILE A 243 -9.22 28.21 9.78
CA ILE A 243 -8.74 27.24 8.79
C ILE A 243 -9.92 26.68 7.99
N ASN A 244 -11.02 26.32 8.68
CA ASN A 244 -12.22 25.76 8.04
C ASN A 244 -12.96 26.79 7.17
N ASN A 245 -12.97 28.10 7.56
CA ASN A 245 -13.51 29.15 6.71
C ASN A 245 -12.72 29.29 5.40
N LYS A 246 -11.38 29.16 5.45
CA LYS A 246 -10.55 29.19 4.25
C LYS A 246 -10.84 28.00 3.35
N LEU A 247 -11.00 26.81 3.93
CA LEU A 247 -11.45 25.63 3.18
C LEU A 247 -12.82 25.85 2.55
N ARG A 248 -13.76 26.46 3.28
CA ARG A 248 -15.09 26.81 2.76
C ARG A 248 -14.99 27.72 1.53
N GLU A 249 -14.11 28.73 1.56
CA GLU A 249 -13.91 29.64 0.44
C GLU A 249 -13.32 28.95 -0.79
N SER A 250 -12.25 28.18 -0.62
CA SER A 250 -11.62 27.42 -1.71
C SER A 250 -12.56 26.36 -2.28
N ALA A 251 -13.29 25.63 -1.41
CA ALA A 251 -14.29 24.65 -1.83
C ALA A 251 -15.47 25.29 -2.58
N ASN A 252 -15.96 26.46 -2.12
CA ASN A 252 -17.01 27.19 -2.81
C ASN A 252 -16.58 27.62 -4.21
N ASN A 253 -15.35 28.14 -4.35
CA ASN A 253 -14.81 28.55 -5.65
C ASN A 253 -14.63 27.36 -6.60
N ALA A 254 -14.10 26.24 -6.11
CA ALA A 254 -13.93 25.02 -6.88
C ALA A 254 -15.29 24.47 -7.37
N ASN A 255 -16.24 24.30 -6.45
CA ASN A 255 -17.54 23.73 -6.73
C ASN A 255 -18.42 24.66 -7.58
N LYS A 256 -18.32 25.99 -7.41
CA LYS A 256 -19.04 26.97 -8.23
C LYS A 256 -18.74 26.79 -9.73
N ILE A 257 -17.46 26.64 -10.09
CA ILE A 257 -17.06 26.46 -11.49
C ILE A 257 -17.37 25.03 -11.97
N ALA A 258 -17.12 24.02 -11.14
CA ALA A 258 -17.41 22.63 -11.50
C ALA A 258 -18.91 22.41 -11.79
N ASN A 259 -19.76 22.90 -10.91
CA ASN A 259 -21.22 22.71 -11.01
C ASN A 259 -21.88 23.52 -12.12
N ILE A 260 -21.28 24.62 -12.58
CA ILE A 260 -21.81 25.42 -13.70
C ILE A 260 -21.49 24.79 -15.06
N THR A 261 -20.53 23.90 -15.14
CA THR A 261 -20.09 23.25 -16.41
C THR A 261 -21.22 22.43 -17.04
N MET A 262 -21.95 21.65 -16.22
CA MET A 262 -23.04 20.80 -16.71
C MET A 262 -24.23 21.59 -17.25
N PRO A 263 -24.78 22.61 -16.55
CA PRO A 263 -25.81 23.49 -17.08
C PRO A 263 -25.37 24.25 -18.35
N ILE A 264 -24.13 24.74 -18.40
CA ILE A 264 -23.62 25.43 -19.60
C ILE A 264 -23.60 24.49 -20.80
N ASN A 265 -23.05 23.29 -20.67
CA ASN A 265 -23.02 22.30 -21.73
C ASN A 265 -24.42 21.87 -22.15
N GLY A 266 -25.33 21.66 -21.19
CA GLY A 266 -26.73 21.37 -21.49
C GLY A 266 -27.43 22.48 -22.28
N ASN A 267 -27.19 23.74 -21.90
CA ASN A 267 -27.77 24.89 -22.63
C ASN A 267 -27.15 25.10 -24.02
N ILE A 268 -25.84 24.88 -24.19
CA ILE A 268 -25.21 24.88 -25.51
C ILE A 268 -25.81 23.78 -26.38
N GLY A 269 -26.07 22.59 -25.82
CA GLY A 269 -26.78 21.51 -26.50
C GLY A 269 -28.22 21.90 -26.90
N ASN A 270 -28.97 22.59 -26.03
CA ASN A 270 -30.30 23.09 -26.33
C ASN A 270 -30.27 24.18 -27.40
N ILE A 271 -29.31 25.10 -27.37
CA ILE A 271 -29.10 26.10 -28.41
C ILE A 271 -28.79 25.43 -29.75
N SER A 272 -27.92 24.42 -29.76
CA SER A 272 -27.64 23.59 -30.95
C SER A 272 -28.91 22.97 -31.50
N TYR A 273 -29.75 22.39 -30.63
CA TYR A 273 -31.04 21.82 -31.02
C TYR A 273 -31.98 22.86 -31.69
N VAL A 274 -32.11 24.05 -31.07
CA VAL A 274 -32.96 25.13 -31.62
C VAL A 274 -32.41 25.64 -32.94
N LEU A 275 -31.10 25.84 -33.06
CA LEU A 275 -30.49 26.26 -34.34
C LEU A 275 -30.68 25.21 -35.42
N CYS A 276 -30.49 23.93 -35.13
CA CYS A 276 -30.75 22.85 -36.07
C CYS A 276 -32.25 22.79 -36.47
N ALA A 277 -33.18 23.04 -35.53
CA ALA A 277 -34.60 23.07 -35.80
C ALA A 277 -34.98 24.25 -36.72
N LEU A 278 -34.43 25.45 -36.47
CA LEU A 278 -34.65 26.63 -37.29
C LEU A 278 -34.08 26.46 -38.71
N VAL A 279 -32.79 26.10 -38.80
CA VAL A 279 -32.12 25.89 -40.11
C VAL A 279 -32.80 24.74 -40.88
N GLY A 280 -33.09 23.61 -40.20
CA GLY A 280 -33.76 22.46 -40.81
C GLY A 280 -35.20 22.78 -41.24
N GLY A 281 -35.93 23.57 -40.46
CA GLY A 281 -37.27 24.06 -40.84
C GLY A 281 -37.22 24.91 -42.09
N VAL A 282 -36.26 25.85 -42.19
CA VAL A 282 -36.08 26.67 -43.40
C VAL A 282 -35.68 25.81 -44.59
N LEU A 283 -34.78 24.86 -44.45
CA LEU A 283 -34.36 23.94 -45.53
C LEU A 283 -35.51 23.04 -45.99
N ALA A 284 -36.33 22.53 -45.06
CA ALA A 284 -37.47 21.70 -45.37
C ALA A 284 -38.55 22.49 -46.14
N LEU A 285 -38.84 23.75 -45.75
CA LEU A 285 -39.82 24.62 -46.43
C LEU A 285 -39.30 25.13 -47.76
N SER A 286 -37.99 25.35 -47.92
CA SER A 286 -37.39 25.81 -49.17
C SER A 286 -37.24 24.72 -50.23
N GLY A 287 -37.46 23.45 -49.90
CA GLY A 287 -37.27 22.30 -50.78
C GLY A 287 -35.84 22.05 -51.25
N PHE A 288 -34.87 22.79 -50.71
CA PHE A 288 -33.44 22.76 -51.12
C PHE A 288 -32.72 21.43 -50.88
N SER A 289 -33.09 20.70 -49.82
CA SER A 289 -32.41 19.45 -49.43
C SER A 289 -33.27 18.19 -49.49
N GLY A 290 -34.53 18.28 -49.91
CA GLY A 290 -35.50 17.17 -49.91
C GLY A 290 -35.78 16.65 -48.48
N LEU A 291 -35.57 17.49 -47.47
CA LEU A 291 -35.64 17.17 -46.04
C LEU A 291 -37.10 16.93 -45.63
N THR A 292 -37.42 15.72 -45.20
CA THR A 292 -38.76 15.38 -44.67
C THR A 292 -38.88 15.79 -43.19
N ILE A 293 -40.13 15.87 -42.70
CA ILE A 293 -40.39 16.12 -41.26
C ILE A 293 -39.80 15.01 -40.43
N GLY A 294 -39.90 13.76 -40.88
CA GLY A 294 -39.29 12.61 -40.17
C GLY A 294 -37.76 12.69 -40.10
N THR A 295 -37.11 13.10 -41.20
CA THR A 295 -35.66 13.31 -41.24
C THR A 295 -35.25 14.42 -40.28
N LEU A 296 -35.95 15.53 -40.21
CA LEU A 296 -35.66 16.63 -39.29
C LEU A 296 -35.76 16.18 -37.82
N VAL A 297 -36.85 15.49 -37.46
CA VAL A 297 -37.06 15.01 -36.09
C VAL A 297 -35.98 13.98 -35.68
N ALA A 298 -35.64 13.06 -36.61
CA ALA A 298 -34.55 12.11 -36.37
C ALA A 298 -33.19 12.83 -36.19
N PHE A 299 -32.91 13.84 -37.04
CA PHE A 299 -31.69 14.63 -36.95
C PHE A 299 -31.60 15.38 -35.60
N LEU A 300 -32.67 15.99 -35.14
CA LEU A 300 -32.75 16.68 -33.85
C LEU A 300 -32.47 15.71 -32.66
N SER A 301 -32.98 14.48 -32.76
CA SER A 301 -32.70 13.43 -31.77
C SER A 301 -31.24 12.99 -31.83
N LEU A 302 -30.63 12.84 -33.02
CA LEU A 302 -29.21 12.58 -33.21
C LEU A 302 -28.32 13.71 -32.68
N ASN A 303 -28.70 14.98 -32.90
CA ASN A 303 -27.97 16.13 -32.37
C ASN A 303 -27.86 16.09 -30.83
N LYS A 304 -28.94 15.69 -30.16
CA LYS A 304 -28.91 15.47 -28.70
C LYS A 304 -27.99 14.31 -28.32
N SER A 305 -28.06 13.19 -29.03
CA SER A 305 -27.18 12.02 -28.83
C SER A 305 -25.72 12.30 -29.20
N PHE A 306 -25.42 13.33 -30.01
CA PHE A 306 -24.08 13.75 -30.39
C PHE A 306 -23.41 14.65 -29.34
N THR A 307 -24.18 15.50 -28.66
CA THR A 307 -23.66 16.43 -27.64
C THR A 307 -23.43 15.77 -26.28
N GLN A 308 -24.23 14.76 -25.93
CA GLN A 308 -24.15 14.08 -24.61
C GLN A 308 -22.80 13.37 -24.35
N PRO A 309 -22.24 12.55 -25.28
CA PRO A 309 -20.95 11.88 -25.08
C PRO A 309 -19.80 12.85 -24.82
N VAL A 310 -19.82 14.05 -25.38
CA VAL A 310 -18.79 15.08 -25.13
C VAL A 310 -18.76 15.48 -23.66
N THR A 311 -19.93 15.65 -23.05
CA THR A 311 -20.04 15.96 -21.61
C THR A 311 -19.58 14.79 -20.75
N GLU A 312 -19.96 13.56 -21.11
CA GLU A 312 -19.58 12.33 -20.40
C GLU A 312 -18.06 12.11 -20.42
N ILE A 313 -17.41 12.22 -21.59
CA ILE A 313 -15.95 12.10 -21.72
C ILE A 313 -15.25 13.17 -20.86
N SER A 314 -15.75 14.41 -20.90
CA SER A 314 -15.17 15.52 -20.12
C SER A 314 -15.20 15.25 -18.61
N GLN A 315 -16.26 14.61 -18.10
CA GLN A 315 -16.36 14.21 -16.68
C GLN A 315 -15.35 13.11 -16.31
N GLN A 316 -15.08 12.18 -17.24
CA GLN A 316 -14.16 11.07 -16.98
C GLN A 316 -12.68 11.49 -16.96
N VAL A 317 -12.31 12.63 -17.58
CA VAL A 317 -10.90 13.07 -17.65
C VAL A 317 -10.27 13.19 -16.27
N SER A 318 -10.95 13.81 -15.30
CA SER A 318 -10.43 13.98 -13.94
C SER A 318 -10.25 12.63 -13.22
N SER A 319 -11.20 11.72 -13.37
CA SER A 319 -11.13 10.36 -12.79
C SER A 319 -9.97 9.55 -13.37
N ILE A 320 -9.76 9.67 -14.70
CA ILE A 320 -8.63 9.01 -15.38
C ILE A 320 -7.29 9.57 -14.88
N VAL A 321 -7.16 10.89 -14.74
CA VAL A 321 -5.91 11.52 -14.24
C VAL A 321 -5.60 11.07 -12.81
N MET A 322 -6.59 11.07 -11.91
CA MET A 322 -6.41 10.59 -10.53
C MET A 322 -6.04 9.11 -10.50
N ALA A 323 -6.73 8.29 -11.28
CA ALA A 323 -6.44 6.87 -11.35
C ALA A 323 -5.04 6.57 -11.94
N MET A 324 -4.55 7.39 -12.88
CA MET A 324 -3.19 7.24 -13.40
C MET A 324 -2.13 7.60 -12.36
N ALA A 325 -2.36 8.60 -11.51
CA ALA A 325 -1.48 8.91 -10.39
C ALA A 325 -1.45 7.76 -9.37
N GLY A 326 -2.62 7.18 -9.04
CA GLY A 326 -2.72 5.99 -8.20
C GLY A 326 -2.05 4.76 -8.82
N ALA A 327 -2.24 4.54 -10.14
CA ALA A 327 -1.58 3.46 -10.88
C ALA A 327 -0.05 3.56 -10.79
N GLY A 328 0.51 4.77 -10.86
CA GLY A 328 1.95 4.99 -10.68
C GLY A 328 2.41 4.44 -9.34
N ARG A 329 1.80 4.85 -8.22
CA ARG A 329 2.18 4.38 -6.87
C ARG A 329 1.97 2.87 -6.67
N VAL A 330 0.90 2.31 -7.23
CA VAL A 330 0.64 0.85 -7.19
C VAL A 330 1.74 0.10 -7.93
N PHE A 331 2.11 0.54 -9.13
CA PHE A 331 3.18 -0.10 -9.89
C PHE A 331 4.56 0.16 -9.30
N ASP A 332 4.83 1.34 -8.73
CA ASP A 332 6.07 1.62 -8.01
C ASP A 332 6.26 0.59 -6.86
N LEU A 333 5.19 0.33 -6.08
CA LEU A 333 5.25 -0.69 -5.02
C LEU A 333 5.42 -2.11 -5.58
N CYS A 334 4.78 -2.45 -6.71
CA CYS A 334 4.96 -3.77 -7.35
C CYS A 334 6.35 -3.98 -7.96
N ASP A 335 7.03 -2.90 -8.36
CA ASP A 335 8.33 -2.92 -9.04
C ASP A 335 9.49 -2.61 -8.09
N GLU A 336 9.20 -2.32 -6.80
CA GLU A 336 10.24 -2.09 -5.80
C GLU A 336 11.12 -3.33 -5.66
N VAL A 337 12.41 -3.10 -5.52
CA VAL A 337 13.40 -4.19 -5.55
C VAL A 337 13.32 -5.00 -4.26
N PRO A 338 13.07 -6.31 -4.34
CA PRO A 338 13.07 -7.18 -3.17
C PRO A 338 14.45 -7.22 -2.49
N GLU A 339 14.47 -7.65 -1.25
CA GLU A 339 15.71 -7.86 -0.52
C GLU A 339 16.58 -8.88 -1.27
N THR A 340 17.80 -8.49 -1.64
CA THR A 340 18.75 -9.38 -2.32
C THR A 340 19.44 -10.28 -1.29
N ASP A 341 19.57 -11.55 -1.60
CA ASP A 341 20.34 -12.52 -0.83
C ASP A 341 21.29 -13.28 -1.74
N GLU A 342 22.59 -13.05 -1.54
CA GLU A 342 23.67 -13.70 -2.27
C GLU A 342 24.36 -14.77 -1.43
N GLY A 343 23.77 -15.14 -0.29
CA GLY A 343 24.28 -16.17 0.62
C GLY A 343 24.22 -17.57 0.01
N ASP A 344 25.28 -18.34 0.17
CA ASP A 344 25.40 -19.72 -0.28
C ASP A 344 25.50 -20.74 0.88
N VAL A 345 25.72 -20.26 2.13
CA VAL A 345 25.79 -21.07 3.33
C VAL A 345 24.40 -21.23 3.95
N GLU A 346 24.00 -22.46 4.22
CA GLU A 346 22.69 -22.84 4.77
C GLU A 346 22.78 -23.31 6.21
N LEU A 347 21.72 -23.13 6.98
CA LEU A 347 21.58 -23.68 8.34
C LEU A 347 20.83 -25.02 8.27
N VAL A 348 21.48 -26.08 8.75
CA VAL A 348 20.93 -27.45 8.74
C VAL A 348 20.92 -28.07 10.13
N ASN A 349 19.94 -28.95 10.39
CA ASN A 349 19.98 -29.81 11.58
C ASN A 349 21.02 -30.92 11.38
N ILE A 350 21.74 -31.23 12.44
CA ILE A 350 22.78 -32.26 12.39
C ILE A 350 22.58 -33.30 13.50
N CYS A 351 23.08 -34.50 13.24
CA CYS A 351 23.31 -35.55 14.24
C CYS A 351 24.74 -36.06 14.10
N TYR A 352 25.26 -36.70 15.16
CA TYR A 352 26.54 -37.38 15.14
C TYR A 352 26.34 -38.87 15.00
N ASP A 353 27.11 -39.50 14.13
CA ASP A 353 27.15 -40.96 14.04
C ASP A 353 27.97 -41.57 15.18
N SER A 354 28.07 -42.91 15.21
CA SER A 354 28.88 -43.66 16.18
C SER A 354 30.39 -43.38 16.13
N ASN A 355 30.86 -42.75 15.04
CA ASN A 355 32.27 -42.37 14.84
C ASN A 355 32.51 -40.87 15.17
N GLY A 356 31.46 -40.12 15.48
CA GLY A 356 31.55 -38.69 15.78
C GLY A 356 31.53 -37.80 14.52
N GLU A 357 31.20 -38.34 13.32
CA GLU A 357 31.06 -37.56 12.10
C GLU A 357 29.69 -36.85 12.07
N ILE A 358 29.67 -35.62 11.52
CA ILE A 358 28.46 -34.82 11.37
C ILE A 358 27.67 -35.31 10.17
N HIS A 359 26.39 -35.62 10.38
CA HIS A 359 25.42 -35.93 9.34
C HIS A 359 24.23 -34.95 9.41
N GLU A 360 23.79 -34.53 8.24
CA GLU A 360 22.56 -33.73 8.09
C GLU A 360 21.32 -34.63 8.33
N THR A 361 20.32 -34.10 9.03
CA THR A 361 19.06 -34.78 9.29
C THR A 361 17.88 -33.82 9.08
N GLU A 362 16.75 -34.36 8.65
CA GLU A 362 15.50 -33.62 8.57
C GLU A 362 14.78 -33.56 9.93
N GLU A 363 15.18 -34.42 10.88
CA GLU A 363 14.64 -34.42 12.23
C GLU A 363 15.19 -33.22 13.03
N GLN A 364 14.37 -32.68 13.92
CA GLN A 364 14.79 -31.59 14.81
C GLN A 364 15.65 -32.15 15.95
N THR A 365 16.94 -31.84 15.93
CA THR A 365 17.93 -32.42 16.85
C THR A 365 18.44 -31.44 17.90
N GLU A 366 17.96 -30.19 17.95
CA GLU A 366 18.51 -29.08 18.78
C GLU A 366 20.00 -28.80 18.50
N MET A 367 20.60 -29.47 17.53
CA MET A 367 21.97 -29.27 17.07
C MET A 367 21.99 -28.79 15.63
N TRP A 368 22.61 -27.65 15.41
CA TRP A 368 22.64 -27.00 14.10
C TRP A 368 24.07 -26.78 13.62
N ALA A 369 24.25 -26.77 12.30
CA ALA A 369 25.52 -26.42 11.66
C ALA A 369 25.29 -25.57 10.41
N TRP A 370 26.29 -24.77 10.10
CA TRP A 370 26.42 -24.06 8.84
C TRP A 370 26.98 -25.01 7.78
N LYS A 371 26.23 -25.27 6.72
CA LYS A 371 26.62 -26.08 5.57
C LYS A 371 27.18 -25.19 4.47
N LYS A 372 28.45 -25.38 4.12
CA LYS A 372 29.16 -24.69 3.04
C LYS A 372 29.14 -25.54 1.77
N PRO A 373 28.43 -25.15 0.70
CA PRO A 373 28.26 -25.97 -0.48
C PRO A 373 29.56 -26.21 -1.29
N ASN A 374 30.54 -25.30 -1.15
CA ASN A 374 31.79 -25.31 -1.92
C ASN A 374 33.02 -25.72 -1.10
N ALA A 375 32.86 -26.45 0.01
CA ALA A 375 33.99 -26.90 0.82
C ALA A 375 34.81 -27.97 0.10
N ALA A 376 36.14 -27.87 0.17
CA ALA A 376 37.05 -28.80 -0.50
C ALA A 376 37.05 -30.20 0.14
N ASN A 377 36.78 -30.29 1.46
CA ASN A 377 36.74 -31.51 2.25
C ASN A 377 35.45 -31.60 3.08
N LYS A 378 35.03 -32.83 3.44
CA LYS A 378 33.86 -33.09 4.30
C LYS A 378 33.96 -32.38 5.67
N ASP A 379 35.12 -32.29 6.24
CA ASP A 379 35.36 -31.67 7.54
C ASP A 379 35.19 -30.15 7.51
N GLU A 380 35.39 -29.51 6.37
CA GLU A 380 35.17 -28.08 6.15
C GLU A 380 33.72 -27.77 5.72
N MET A 381 32.94 -28.79 5.34
CA MET A 381 31.58 -28.65 4.84
C MET A 381 30.61 -28.19 5.92
N TYR A 382 30.81 -28.65 7.16
CA TYR A 382 29.94 -28.31 8.29
C TYR A 382 30.71 -27.55 9.35
N THR A 383 30.20 -26.38 9.73
CA THR A 383 30.68 -25.61 10.90
C THR A 383 29.57 -25.61 11.93
N ARG A 384 29.81 -26.20 13.11
CA ARG A 384 28.82 -26.24 14.20
C ARG A 384 28.39 -24.82 14.58
N LEU A 385 27.08 -24.61 14.70
CA LEU A 385 26.53 -23.36 15.21
C LEU A 385 26.83 -23.23 16.71
N GLN A 386 27.62 -22.21 17.09
CA GLN A 386 28.03 -21.94 18.48
C GLN A 386 27.60 -20.55 18.94
N GLY A 387 27.44 -19.62 18.03
CA GLY A 387 27.06 -18.25 18.34
C GLY A 387 28.26 -17.31 18.60
N ASP A 388 29.40 -17.59 17.96
CA ASP A 388 30.54 -16.64 17.96
C ASP A 388 30.27 -15.52 16.95
N VAL A 389 30.23 -14.28 17.40
CA VAL A 389 29.98 -13.10 16.52
C VAL A 389 31.15 -12.13 16.64
N THR A 390 31.75 -11.80 15.52
CA THR A 390 32.91 -10.90 15.44
C THR A 390 32.68 -9.76 14.44
N PHE A 391 32.98 -8.52 14.89
CA PHE A 391 33.05 -7.34 14.03
C PHE A 391 34.52 -6.94 13.87
N ASP A 392 34.95 -6.70 12.65
CA ASP A 392 36.32 -6.39 12.30
C ASP A 392 36.36 -5.11 11.45
N GLY A 393 36.60 -3.96 12.10
CA GLY A 393 36.73 -2.65 11.45
C GLY A 393 35.48 -2.22 10.68
N VAL A 394 34.30 -2.35 11.30
CA VAL A 394 33.03 -2.10 10.59
C VAL A 394 32.70 -0.61 10.61
N ASP A 395 32.54 -0.03 9.40
CA ASP A 395 31.95 1.28 9.15
C ASP A 395 30.56 1.13 8.55
N PHE A 396 29.61 1.92 9.06
CA PHE A 396 28.23 1.85 8.57
C PHE A 396 27.48 3.18 8.68
N GLY A 397 26.65 3.47 7.67
CA GLY A 397 25.67 4.57 7.65
C GLY A 397 24.41 4.18 6.90
N TYR A 398 23.24 4.59 7.42
CA TYR A 398 21.96 4.37 6.75
C TYR A 398 21.87 5.11 5.40
N ASN A 399 22.59 6.25 5.31
CA ASN A 399 22.77 7.01 4.08
C ASN A 399 24.27 7.12 3.77
N PRO A 400 24.67 7.09 2.48
CA PRO A 400 26.08 7.16 2.08
C PRO A 400 26.83 8.39 2.62
N ASP A 401 26.09 9.50 2.81
CA ASP A 401 26.67 10.79 3.23
C ASP A 401 26.84 10.92 4.75
N LYS A 402 26.30 9.96 5.55
CA LYS A 402 26.34 10.03 7.02
C LYS A 402 26.69 8.67 7.63
N ILE A 403 27.94 8.50 7.98
CA ILE A 403 28.41 7.33 8.74
C ILE A 403 27.92 7.44 10.19
N VAL A 404 27.38 6.35 10.73
CA VAL A 404 26.82 6.23 12.08
C VAL A 404 27.70 5.39 12.98
N LEU A 405 28.36 4.37 12.43
CA LEU A 405 29.33 3.52 13.14
C LEU A 405 30.70 3.67 12.50
N HIS A 406 31.74 3.79 13.33
CA HIS A 406 33.10 4.03 12.89
C HIS A 406 34.07 3.03 13.50
N ASP A 407 34.77 2.24 12.66
CA ASP A 407 35.80 1.26 13.04
C ASP A 407 35.39 0.37 14.23
N ILE A 408 34.19 -0.22 14.13
CA ILE A 408 33.67 -1.09 15.18
C ILE A 408 34.46 -2.40 15.21
N LYS A 409 35.14 -2.66 16.33
CA LYS A 409 35.86 -3.89 16.61
C LYS A 409 35.32 -4.52 17.88
N MET A 410 34.65 -5.65 17.74
CA MET A 410 34.13 -6.40 18.88
C MET A 410 34.07 -7.90 18.61
N PHE A 411 34.02 -8.68 19.67
CA PHE A 411 33.75 -10.12 19.60
C PHE A 411 32.86 -10.54 20.75
N ALA A 412 32.00 -11.51 20.49
CA ALA A 412 31.16 -12.20 21.45
C ALA A 412 31.45 -13.70 21.35
N LYS A 413 31.97 -14.30 22.42
CA LYS A 413 32.21 -15.75 22.46
C LYS A 413 30.91 -16.52 22.73
N PRO A 414 30.81 -17.80 22.35
CA PRO A 414 29.66 -18.63 22.65
C PRO A 414 29.26 -18.55 24.14
N GLY A 415 27.96 -18.30 24.38
CA GLY A 415 27.41 -18.19 25.74
C GLY A 415 27.71 -16.88 26.47
N GLN A 416 28.44 -15.94 25.88
CA GLN A 416 28.81 -14.67 26.49
C GLN A 416 27.70 -13.63 26.43
N LYS A 417 27.49 -12.90 27.52
CA LYS A 417 26.53 -11.77 27.58
C LYS A 417 27.29 -10.45 27.41
N LEU A 418 26.98 -9.76 26.30
CA LEU A 418 27.50 -8.43 25.97
C LEU A 418 26.44 -7.36 26.22
N ALA A 419 26.79 -6.30 26.95
CA ALA A 419 25.91 -5.16 27.18
C ALA A 419 26.42 -3.91 26.46
N PHE A 420 25.57 -3.26 25.66
CA PHE A 420 25.86 -1.96 25.06
C PHE A 420 25.29 -0.84 25.91
N VAL A 421 26.12 0.12 26.27
CA VAL A 421 25.79 1.28 27.09
C VAL A 421 26.21 2.56 26.36
N GLY A 422 25.44 3.63 26.48
CA GLY A 422 25.76 4.90 25.85
C GLY A 422 24.51 5.76 25.67
N SER A 423 24.70 7.02 25.28
CA SER A 423 23.59 7.96 25.02
C SER A 423 22.68 7.50 23.89
N THR A 424 21.47 8.06 23.84
CA THR A 424 20.58 7.88 22.67
C THR A 424 21.29 8.39 21.42
N GLY A 425 21.23 7.60 20.33
CA GLY A 425 21.93 7.93 19.08
C GLY A 425 23.41 7.51 19.03
N ALA A 426 23.95 6.85 20.06
CA ALA A 426 25.34 6.37 20.05
C ALA A 426 25.62 5.21 19.10
N GLY A 427 24.60 4.62 18.45
CA GLY A 427 24.73 3.53 17.48
C GLY A 427 24.40 2.13 18.03
N LYS A 428 23.89 1.99 19.26
CA LYS A 428 23.59 0.68 19.88
C LYS A 428 22.63 -0.18 19.06
N THR A 429 21.47 0.36 18.70
CA THR A 429 20.47 -0.32 17.87
C THR A 429 20.98 -0.59 16.45
N THR A 430 21.90 0.24 15.95
CA THR A 430 22.53 0.02 14.64
C THR A 430 23.37 -1.26 14.62
N ILE A 431 24.12 -1.55 15.70
CA ILE A 431 24.88 -2.80 15.81
C ILE A 431 23.94 -4.01 15.75
N THR A 432 22.83 -3.99 16.47
CA THR A 432 21.85 -5.09 16.46
C THR A 432 21.18 -5.27 15.10
N ASN A 433 20.89 -4.17 14.38
CA ASN A 433 20.38 -4.24 13.02
C ASN A 433 21.39 -4.89 12.05
N LEU A 434 22.69 -4.66 12.25
CA LEU A 434 23.73 -5.27 11.44
C LEU A 434 23.93 -6.77 11.75
N ILE A 435 23.80 -7.20 13.02
CA ILE A 435 23.84 -8.62 13.39
C ILE A 435 22.69 -9.39 12.68
N ASN A 436 21.48 -8.80 12.64
CA ASN A 436 20.33 -9.36 11.92
C ASN A 436 20.44 -9.24 10.39
N ARG A 437 21.47 -8.56 9.88
CA ARG A 437 21.65 -8.26 8.47
C ARG A 437 20.39 -7.63 7.84
N PHE A 438 19.74 -6.71 8.59
CA PHE A 438 18.69 -5.85 8.06
C PHE A 438 19.26 -4.80 7.11
N TYR A 439 20.55 -4.52 7.25
CA TYR A 439 21.35 -3.64 6.42
C TYR A 439 22.70 -4.29 6.14
N ASP A 440 23.21 -4.15 4.93
CA ASP A 440 24.55 -4.57 4.57
C ASP A 440 25.56 -3.44 4.87
N ILE A 441 26.76 -3.81 5.36
CA ILE A 441 27.82 -2.88 5.75
C ILE A 441 28.53 -2.29 4.53
N GLN A 442 29.07 -1.06 4.68
CA GLN A 442 29.85 -0.42 3.63
C GLN A 442 31.31 -0.84 3.66
N ASP A 443 31.92 -1.01 4.86
CA ASP A 443 33.31 -1.43 5.01
C ASP A 443 33.47 -2.33 6.25
N GLY A 444 34.56 -3.08 6.30
CA GLY A 444 34.82 -4.05 7.35
C GLY A 444 34.23 -5.45 7.10
N LYS A 445 34.16 -6.27 8.15
CA LYS A 445 33.59 -7.63 8.10
C LYS A 445 32.85 -7.96 9.38
N ILE A 446 31.71 -8.62 9.24
CA ILE A 446 31.00 -9.26 10.35
C ILE A 446 31.05 -10.77 10.10
N ARG A 447 31.48 -11.52 11.09
CA ARG A 447 31.55 -12.99 11.00
C ARG A 447 30.67 -13.62 12.08
N TYR A 448 30.03 -14.71 11.69
CA TYR A 448 29.27 -15.56 12.59
C TYR A 448 29.85 -16.99 12.49
N ASP A 449 30.34 -17.51 13.64
CA ASP A 449 31.09 -18.76 13.70
C ASP A 449 32.26 -18.81 12.69
N GLY A 450 32.96 -17.68 12.53
CA GLY A 450 34.07 -17.52 11.59
C GLY A 450 33.65 -17.29 10.11
N ILE A 451 32.38 -17.45 9.78
CA ILE A 451 31.84 -17.26 8.43
C ILE A 451 31.41 -15.80 8.26
N ASN A 452 31.79 -15.15 7.16
CA ASN A 452 31.28 -13.82 6.86
C ASN A 452 29.75 -13.88 6.63
N ILE A 453 28.98 -13.06 7.35
CA ILE A 453 27.51 -13.07 7.29
C ILE A 453 26.96 -12.83 5.87
N ASN A 454 27.74 -12.20 4.99
CA ASN A 454 27.35 -11.99 3.60
C ASN A 454 27.26 -13.30 2.79
N HIS A 455 27.95 -14.35 3.23
CA HIS A 455 27.87 -15.69 2.64
C HIS A 455 26.77 -16.56 3.23
N ILE A 456 26.18 -16.16 4.37
CA ILE A 456 25.08 -16.89 4.99
C ILE A 456 23.76 -16.43 4.38
N LYS A 457 22.88 -17.37 4.02
CA LYS A 457 21.52 -17.01 3.61
C LYS A 457 20.81 -16.21 4.69
N LYS A 458 20.17 -15.10 4.30
CA LYS A 458 19.53 -14.16 5.26
C LYS A 458 18.48 -14.84 6.13
N ASP A 459 17.65 -15.70 5.52
CA ASP A 459 16.62 -16.44 6.25
C ASP A 459 17.21 -17.40 7.28
N ASP A 460 18.30 -18.08 6.93
CA ASP A 460 18.99 -18.99 7.83
C ASP A 460 19.75 -18.27 8.94
N LEU A 461 20.38 -17.13 8.60
CA LEU A 461 20.98 -16.25 9.61
C LEU A 461 19.93 -15.80 10.63
N ARG A 462 18.81 -15.27 10.17
CA ARG A 462 17.72 -14.77 11.03
C ARG A 462 17.06 -15.88 11.84
N ARG A 463 16.97 -17.11 11.29
CA ARG A 463 16.47 -18.28 12.03
C ARG A 463 17.36 -18.65 13.20
N SER A 464 18.68 -18.42 13.11
CA SER A 464 19.63 -18.68 14.20
C SER A 464 19.62 -17.59 15.29
N LEU A 465 18.90 -16.48 15.08
CA LEU A 465 18.86 -15.32 15.96
C LEU A 465 17.48 -15.18 16.61
N GLY A 466 17.46 -14.89 17.90
CA GLY A 466 16.23 -14.49 18.60
C GLY A 466 16.27 -13.01 18.95
N ILE A 467 15.17 -12.32 18.73
CA ILE A 467 15.09 -10.88 19.02
C ILE A 467 13.92 -10.56 19.97
N VAL A 468 14.21 -9.76 20.98
CA VAL A 468 13.18 -9.14 21.85
C VAL A 468 13.36 -7.63 21.75
N LEU A 469 12.43 -6.98 21.04
CA LEU A 469 12.45 -5.54 20.80
C LEU A 469 11.83 -4.76 21.95
N GLN A 470 12.21 -3.49 22.08
CA GLN A 470 11.63 -2.52 23.01
C GLN A 470 10.11 -2.37 22.74
N ASP A 471 9.74 -2.10 21.51
CA ASP A 471 8.34 -2.01 21.09
C ASP A 471 7.84 -3.40 20.67
N THR A 472 7.10 -4.02 21.59
CA THR A 472 6.57 -5.36 21.37
C THR A 472 5.35 -5.32 20.48
N ASN A 473 5.49 -5.79 19.25
CA ASN A 473 4.38 -5.98 18.32
C ASN A 473 3.77 -7.37 18.48
N LEU A 474 2.48 -7.41 18.84
CA LEU A 474 1.69 -8.63 18.90
C LEU A 474 0.68 -8.63 17.74
N PHE A 475 0.45 -9.80 17.17
CA PHE A 475 -0.49 -9.98 16.07
C PHE A 475 -1.89 -10.28 16.58
N THR A 476 -2.90 -9.92 15.77
CA THR A 476 -4.28 -10.33 16.04
C THR A 476 -4.39 -11.84 15.95
N GLY A 477 -4.87 -12.47 17.03
CA GLY A 477 -4.91 -13.92 17.20
C GLY A 477 -4.87 -14.28 18.67
N THR A 478 -4.78 -15.56 18.99
CA THR A 478 -4.69 -16.01 20.39
C THR A 478 -3.31 -15.72 21.00
N ILE A 479 -3.21 -15.74 22.32
CA ILE A 479 -1.91 -15.69 23.02
C ILE A 479 -1.05 -16.87 22.58
N MET A 480 -1.64 -18.07 22.44
CA MET A 480 -0.94 -19.25 21.96
C MET A 480 -0.32 -19.04 20.58
N ASP A 481 -1.08 -18.46 19.62
CA ASP A 481 -0.60 -18.17 18.28
C ASP A 481 0.56 -17.16 18.31
N ASN A 482 0.47 -16.16 19.18
CA ASN A 482 1.52 -15.15 19.33
C ASN A 482 2.81 -15.72 19.91
N ILE A 483 2.76 -16.71 20.79
CA ILE A 483 3.94 -17.43 21.28
C ILE A 483 4.49 -18.32 20.17
N ARG A 484 3.61 -19.13 19.53
CA ARG A 484 3.95 -20.05 18.44
C ARG A 484 4.56 -19.35 17.22
N TYR A 485 4.34 -18.03 17.09
CA TYR A 485 4.96 -17.25 16.01
C TYR A 485 6.50 -17.34 15.98
N GLY A 486 7.14 -17.59 17.12
CA GLY A 486 8.59 -17.84 17.18
C GLY A 486 9.02 -19.12 16.47
N ARG A 487 8.17 -20.17 16.49
CA ARG A 487 8.35 -21.45 15.79
C ARG A 487 6.99 -22.04 15.47
N LEU A 488 6.56 -21.93 14.21
CA LEU A 488 5.20 -22.24 13.76
C LEU A 488 4.78 -23.71 13.98
N ASN A 489 5.72 -24.64 14.01
CA ASN A 489 5.46 -26.07 14.24
C ASN A 489 5.59 -26.46 15.73
N ALA A 490 5.74 -25.51 16.66
CA ALA A 490 5.79 -25.80 18.09
C ALA A 490 4.47 -26.35 18.61
N THR A 491 4.56 -27.34 19.50
CA THR A 491 3.37 -27.91 20.16
C THR A 491 2.83 -26.94 21.24
N ASP A 492 1.60 -27.20 21.71
CA ASP A 492 1.00 -26.39 22.77
C ASP A 492 1.82 -26.52 24.07
N GLU A 493 2.38 -27.70 24.35
CA GLU A 493 3.22 -27.98 25.52
C GLU A 493 4.52 -27.17 25.48
N GLU A 494 5.17 -27.11 24.32
CA GLU A 494 6.39 -26.31 24.12
C GLU A 494 6.11 -24.82 24.28
N CYS A 495 5.01 -24.32 23.71
CA CYS A 495 4.58 -22.93 23.87
C CYS A 495 4.28 -22.60 25.35
N MET A 496 3.63 -23.51 26.09
CA MET A 496 3.37 -23.36 27.52
C MET A 496 4.67 -23.42 28.35
N ALA A 497 5.63 -24.26 27.97
CA ALA A 497 6.95 -24.32 28.61
C ALA A 497 7.72 -23.01 28.39
N ALA A 498 7.73 -22.46 27.18
CA ALA A 498 8.31 -21.17 26.86
C ALA A 498 7.64 -20.03 27.64
N ALA A 499 6.30 -20.04 27.77
CA ALA A 499 5.59 -19.06 28.58
C ALA A 499 5.94 -19.15 30.09
N LYS A 500 6.17 -20.35 30.63
CA LYS A 500 6.66 -20.53 32.01
C LYS A 500 8.07 -19.98 32.17
N LEU A 501 8.98 -20.28 31.26
CA LEU A 501 10.36 -19.75 31.27
C LEU A 501 10.33 -18.22 31.25
N ALA A 502 9.51 -17.62 30.41
CA ALA A 502 9.33 -16.17 30.31
C ALA A 502 8.58 -15.54 31.50
N ASN A 503 8.11 -16.31 32.48
CA ASN A 503 7.20 -15.88 33.57
C ASN A 503 5.84 -15.32 33.08
N ALA A 504 5.39 -15.70 31.90
CA ALA A 504 4.11 -15.28 31.31
C ALA A 504 2.92 -16.15 31.77
N ASP A 505 3.12 -17.45 32.02
CA ASP A 505 2.09 -18.42 32.36
C ASP A 505 1.17 -17.96 33.51
N GLY A 506 1.75 -17.34 34.54
CA GLY A 506 1.01 -16.88 35.72
C GLY A 506 -0.04 -15.80 35.43
N PHE A 507 0.19 -14.88 34.50
CA PHE A 507 -0.84 -13.93 34.11
C PHE A 507 -1.78 -14.49 33.06
N ILE A 508 -1.28 -15.30 32.11
CA ILE A 508 -2.09 -15.92 31.07
C ILE A 508 -3.23 -16.75 31.68
N LYS A 509 -2.94 -17.59 32.66
CA LYS A 509 -3.94 -18.41 33.36
C LYS A 509 -4.99 -17.62 34.13
N ARG A 510 -4.77 -16.35 34.40
CA ARG A 510 -5.74 -15.46 35.06
C ARG A 510 -6.68 -14.76 34.07
N LEU A 511 -6.39 -14.83 32.79
CA LEU A 511 -7.30 -14.32 31.74
C LEU A 511 -8.49 -15.29 31.59
N PRO A 512 -9.68 -14.82 31.23
CA PRO A 512 -10.88 -15.63 31.13
C PRO A 512 -10.71 -16.87 30.24
N ASP A 513 -10.04 -16.72 29.09
CA ASP A 513 -9.82 -17.80 28.12
C ASP A 513 -8.37 -18.33 28.13
N GLY A 514 -7.56 -17.93 29.13
CA GLY A 514 -6.18 -18.37 29.28
C GLY A 514 -5.36 -18.14 27.98
N TYR A 515 -4.70 -19.20 27.49
CA TYR A 515 -3.91 -19.17 26.26
C TYR A 515 -4.73 -18.91 24.99
N ASN A 516 -6.05 -19.16 25.01
CA ASN A 516 -6.96 -18.90 23.89
C ASN A 516 -7.50 -17.46 23.89
N THR A 517 -7.10 -16.63 24.85
CA THR A 517 -7.48 -15.21 24.86
C THR A 517 -7.03 -14.53 23.56
N VAL A 518 -7.99 -13.92 22.86
CA VAL A 518 -7.74 -13.23 21.58
C VAL A 518 -7.17 -11.84 21.84
N LEU A 519 -6.07 -11.55 21.20
CA LEU A 519 -5.41 -10.24 21.19
C LEU A 519 -5.85 -9.45 19.97
N THR A 520 -6.10 -8.16 20.16
CA THR A 520 -6.47 -7.21 19.10
C THR A 520 -5.65 -5.92 19.24
N GLY A 521 -5.50 -5.17 18.14
CA GLY A 521 -4.84 -3.87 18.15
C GLY A 521 -3.43 -3.90 18.78
N GLY A 522 -2.58 -4.84 18.36
CA GLY A 522 -1.22 -4.96 18.90
C GLY A 522 -1.15 -5.41 20.38
N GLY A 523 -2.20 -6.05 20.89
CA GLY A 523 -2.29 -6.45 22.30
C GLY A 523 -2.67 -5.28 23.23
N ALA A 524 -3.50 -4.34 22.75
CA ALA A 524 -3.95 -3.17 23.51
C ALA A 524 -4.69 -3.54 24.81
N ASN A 525 -5.23 -4.74 24.90
CA ASN A 525 -5.87 -5.31 26.10
C ASN A 525 -4.88 -5.85 27.15
N LEU A 526 -3.57 -5.79 26.88
CA LEU A 526 -2.50 -6.21 27.81
C LEU A 526 -1.66 -5.00 28.26
N SER A 527 -1.11 -5.07 29.47
CA SER A 527 -0.12 -4.10 29.91
C SER A 527 1.18 -4.23 29.10
N GLN A 528 2.02 -3.18 29.07
CA GLN A 528 3.30 -3.20 28.37
C GLN A 528 4.19 -4.35 28.86
N GLY A 529 4.27 -4.57 30.18
CA GLY A 529 5.06 -5.68 30.73
C GLY A 529 4.52 -7.05 30.34
N GLN A 530 3.20 -7.24 30.27
CA GLN A 530 2.61 -8.49 29.79
C GLN A 530 2.93 -8.75 28.31
N ARG A 531 2.88 -7.70 27.45
CA ARG A 531 3.32 -7.82 26.06
C ARG A 531 4.78 -8.23 25.96
N GLN A 532 5.65 -7.64 26.78
CA GLN A 532 7.08 -7.97 26.80
C GLN A 532 7.33 -9.42 27.26
N LEU A 533 6.60 -9.93 28.27
CA LEU A 533 6.67 -11.34 28.66
C LEU A 533 6.27 -12.29 27.51
N LEU A 534 5.29 -11.92 26.70
CA LEU A 534 4.92 -12.69 25.50
C LEU A 534 6.01 -12.63 24.42
N ALA A 535 6.69 -11.49 24.22
CA ALA A 535 7.82 -11.41 23.31
C ALA A 535 8.99 -12.28 23.75
N ILE A 536 9.28 -12.34 25.07
CA ILE A 536 10.28 -13.25 25.64
C ILE A 536 9.86 -14.72 25.40
N ALA A 537 8.59 -15.07 25.61
CA ALA A 537 8.08 -16.41 25.34
C ALA A 537 8.17 -16.80 23.85
N ARG A 538 7.92 -15.84 22.94
CA ARG A 538 8.12 -16.01 21.50
C ARG A 538 9.58 -16.30 21.14
N ALA A 539 10.52 -15.59 21.74
CA ALA A 539 11.94 -15.86 21.55
C ALA A 539 12.37 -17.19 22.20
N ALA A 540 11.77 -17.55 23.34
CA ALA A 540 12.06 -18.80 24.04
C ALA A 540 11.62 -20.05 23.25
N VAL A 541 10.45 -20.02 22.59
CA VAL A 541 9.97 -21.16 21.80
C VAL A 541 10.78 -21.37 20.52
N ALA A 542 11.41 -20.30 19.99
CA ALA A 542 12.32 -20.38 18.84
C ALA A 542 13.65 -21.05 19.20
N ASP A 543 14.08 -21.00 20.44
CA ASP A 543 15.30 -21.58 21.01
C ASP A 543 16.60 -21.25 20.26
N PRO A 544 16.88 -19.98 19.94
CA PRO A 544 18.05 -19.59 19.17
C PRO A 544 19.32 -19.57 20.03
N PRO A 545 20.52 -19.88 19.46
CA PRO A 545 21.79 -19.81 20.17
C PRO A 545 22.27 -18.39 20.42
N VAL A 546 21.81 -17.42 19.64
CA VAL A 546 22.15 -16.00 19.80
C VAL A 546 20.90 -15.19 20.04
N LEU A 547 20.97 -14.29 21.02
CA LEU A 547 19.87 -13.42 21.43
C LEU A 547 20.24 -11.94 21.28
N ILE A 548 19.28 -11.18 20.80
CA ILE A 548 19.34 -9.71 20.74
C ILE A 548 18.20 -9.16 21.58
N LEU A 549 18.53 -8.43 22.64
CA LEU A 549 17.58 -7.93 23.62
C LEU A 549 17.68 -6.42 23.69
N ASP A 550 16.59 -5.72 23.35
CA ASP A 550 16.48 -4.27 23.51
C ASP A 550 15.62 -3.97 24.75
N GLU A 551 16.29 -3.53 25.84
CA GLU A 551 15.69 -3.35 27.15
C GLU A 551 15.19 -1.92 27.35
N ALA A 552 13.93 -1.64 27.03
CA ALA A 552 13.28 -0.41 27.47
C ALA A 552 12.06 -0.72 28.35
N THR A 553 12.26 -0.62 29.64
CA THR A 553 11.24 -0.95 30.66
C THR A 553 10.76 0.32 31.40
N SER A 554 10.91 1.50 30.82
CA SER A 554 10.65 2.80 31.48
C SER A 554 9.20 3.03 31.95
N SER A 555 8.25 2.20 31.51
CA SER A 555 6.80 2.37 31.77
C SER A 555 6.15 1.14 32.39
N ILE A 556 6.93 0.24 33.02
CA ILE A 556 6.44 -1.01 33.61
C ILE A 556 6.44 -0.88 35.14
N ASP A 557 5.40 -1.40 35.81
CA ASP A 557 5.36 -1.48 37.26
C ASP A 557 6.48 -2.36 37.82
N THR A 558 6.97 -2.07 39.02
CA THR A 558 8.14 -2.71 39.63
C THR A 558 7.97 -4.23 39.79
N ARG A 559 6.74 -4.73 39.97
CA ARG A 559 6.50 -6.17 40.13
C ARG A 559 6.64 -6.90 38.80
N THR A 560 5.98 -6.39 37.75
CA THR A 560 6.05 -6.97 36.40
C THR A 560 7.45 -6.84 35.82
N GLU A 561 8.15 -5.74 36.13
CA GLU A 561 9.54 -5.53 35.78
C GLU A 561 10.46 -6.66 36.29
N LYS A 562 10.33 -7.06 37.56
CA LYS A 562 11.09 -8.17 38.10
C LYS A 562 10.79 -9.49 37.40
N LEU A 563 9.56 -9.71 36.94
CA LEU A 563 9.18 -10.89 36.16
C LEU A 563 9.82 -10.87 34.76
N VAL A 564 9.78 -9.72 34.08
CA VAL A 564 10.45 -9.51 32.79
C VAL A 564 11.94 -9.77 32.91
N GLN A 565 12.60 -9.17 33.91
CA GLN A 565 14.04 -9.35 34.13
C GLN A 565 14.39 -10.83 34.36
N ARG A 566 13.65 -11.53 35.23
CA ARG A 566 13.87 -12.97 35.47
C ARG A 566 13.64 -13.81 34.21
N GLY A 567 12.62 -13.46 33.38
CA GLY A 567 12.38 -14.12 32.11
C GLY A 567 13.52 -13.91 31.12
N MET A 568 14.05 -12.69 31.06
CA MET A 568 15.20 -12.37 30.21
C MET A 568 16.47 -13.10 30.70
N ASP A 569 16.74 -13.11 32.00
CA ASP A 569 17.90 -13.80 32.56
C ASP A 569 17.83 -15.33 32.30
N ALA A 570 16.64 -15.92 32.44
CA ALA A 570 16.42 -17.33 32.13
C ALA A 570 16.61 -17.63 30.63
N LEU A 571 16.12 -16.73 29.75
CA LEU A 571 16.27 -16.86 28.33
C LEU A 571 17.74 -16.75 27.88
N MET A 572 18.54 -15.89 28.50
CA MET A 572 19.97 -15.68 28.18
C MET A 572 20.88 -16.82 28.61
N THR A 573 20.46 -17.67 29.55
CA THR A 573 21.33 -18.71 30.13
C THR A 573 21.82 -19.67 29.05
N GLY A 574 23.14 -19.80 28.91
CA GLY A 574 23.80 -20.69 27.94
C GLY A 574 23.84 -20.17 26.52
N ARG A 575 23.35 -18.94 26.24
CA ARG A 575 23.29 -18.36 24.89
C ARG A 575 24.13 -17.09 24.79
N THR A 576 24.70 -16.86 23.61
CA THR A 576 25.37 -15.60 23.31
C THR A 576 24.30 -14.50 23.26
N SER A 577 24.46 -13.44 24.04
CA SER A 577 23.42 -12.44 24.20
C SER A 577 23.95 -11.02 24.03
N PHE A 578 23.34 -10.27 23.13
CA PHE A 578 23.58 -8.84 22.90
C PHE A 578 22.46 -8.05 23.55
N VAL A 579 22.78 -7.25 24.57
CA VAL A 579 21.78 -6.51 25.34
C VAL A 579 22.01 -5.01 25.17
N ILE A 580 21.01 -4.30 24.61
CA ILE A 580 20.98 -2.85 24.68
C ILE A 580 20.41 -2.49 26.04
N ALA A 581 21.30 -2.15 26.95
CA ALA A 581 20.95 -1.98 28.36
C ALA A 581 20.57 -0.53 28.66
N HIS A 582 19.35 -0.36 29.14
CA HIS A 582 18.85 0.89 29.72
C HIS A 582 18.82 0.87 31.24
N ARG A 583 19.21 -0.26 31.88
CA ARG A 583 19.21 -0.46 33.32
C ARG A 583 20.55 -0.91 33.84
N LEU A 584 20.91 -0.37 35.00
CA LEU A 584 22.16 -0.65 35.70
C LEU A 584 22.30 -2.11 36.13
N SER A 585 21.17 -2.77 36.49
CA SER A 585 21.18 -4.17 36.92
C SER A 585 21.59 -5.14 35.80
N THR A 586 21.08 -4.91 34.61
CA THR A 586 21.39 -5.74 33.43
C THR A 586 22.82 -5.56 32.98
N VAL A 587 23.32 -4.32 33.04
CA VAL A 587 24.71 -3.99 32.72
C VAL A 587 25.68 -4.66 33.67
N ARG A 588 25.41 -4.63 34.99
CA ARG A 588 26.29 -5.15 36.02
C ARG A 588 26.59 -6.63 35.86
N ASN A 589 25.62 -7.41 35.42
CA ASN A 589 25.72 -8.86 35.28
C ASN A 589 26.19 -9.30 33.88
N ALA A 590 26.66 -8.38 33.05
CA ALA A 590 27.21 -8.70 31.74
C ALA A 590 28.67 -9.15 31.84
N ASP A 591 29.06 -10.14 31.03
CA ASP A 591 30.45 -10.62 30.97
C ASP A 591 31.36 -9.58 30.30
N CYS A 592 30.80 -8.75 29.42
CA CYS A 592 31.50 -7.66 28.78
C CYS A 592 30.54 -6.49 28.54
N ILE A 593 30.96 -5.30 28.94
CA ILE A 593 30.27 -4.05 28.74
C ILE A 593 31.02 -3.27 27.66
N MET A 594 30.29 -2.78 26.67
CA MET A 594 30.80 -1.93 25.60
C MET A 594 30.16 -0.55 25.72
N VAL A 595 30.96 0.46 26.00
CA VAL A 595 30.53 1.84 26.11
C VAL A 595 30.66 2.49 24.74
N MET A 596 29.52 2.97 24.22
CA MET A 596 29.44 3.60 22.91
C MET A 596 29.25 5.10 23.01
N GLU A 597 30.01 5.83 22.25
CA GLU A 597 29.84 7.28 22.07
C GLU A 597 30.12 7.69 20.61
N GLN A 598 29.23 8.46 20.03
CA GLN A 598 29.36 8.97 18.65
C GLN A 598 29.74 7.87 17.62
N GLY A 599 29.11 6.70 17.73
CA GLY A 599 29.33 5.59 16.79
C GLY A 599 30.63 4.82 16.98
N ARG A 600 31.33 5.00 18.10
CA ARG A 600 32.57 4.28 18.43
C ARG A 600 32.46 3.53 19.77
N ILE A 601 33.14 2.42 19.90
CA ILE A 601 33.35 1.77 21.19
C ILE A 601 34.55 2.46 21.87
N ILE A 602 34.29 3.18 22.96
CA ILE A 602 35.30 3.97 23.67
C ILE A 602 35.88 3.24 24.91
N GLU A 603 35.08 2.37 25.53
CA GLU A 603 35.52 1.55 26.69
C GLU A 603 34.97 0.14 26.54
N ARG A 604 35.71 -0.85 27.05
CA ARG A 604 35.33 -2.25 27.04
C ARG A 604 35.89 -2.96 28.26
N GLY A 605 35.08 -3.65 29.04
CA GLY A 605 35.50 -4.41 30.20
C GLY A 605 34.34 -5.00 31.00
N THR A 606 34.63 -5.59 32.15
CA THR A 606 33.64 -5.98 33.14
C THR A 606 33.18 -4.77 33.95
N HIS A 607 32.07 -4.90 34.68
CA HIS A 607 31.58 -3.85 35.57
C HIS A 607 32.69 -3.31 36.50
N ASP A 608 33.42 -4.23 37.20
CA ASP A 608 34.41 -3.87 38.19
C ASP A 608 35.61 -3.16 37.54
N GLN A 609 36.11 -3.65 36.40
CA GLN A 609 37.19 -3.01 35.63
C GLN A 609 36.83 -1.57 35.22
N LEU A 610 35.66 -1.37 34.61
CA LEU A 610 35.24 -0.04 34.14
C LEU A 610 34.92 0.91 35.33
N MET A 611 34.51 0.40 36.46
CA MET A 611 34.36 1.20 37.70
C MET A 611 35.71 1.66 38.27
N GLU A 612 36.76 0.83 38.20
CA GLU A 612 38.13 1.17 38.62
C GLU A 612 38.77 2.20 37.67
N GLU A 613 38.54 2.08 36.35
CA GLU A 613 39.06 3.00 35.34
C GLU A 613 38.48 4.42 35.47
N LYS A 614 37.34 4.57 36.15
CA LYS A 614 36.63 5.85 36.36
C LYS A 614 36.39 6.65 35.06
N GLY A 615 36.19 5.96 33.94
CA GLY A 615 35.96 6.52 32.66
C GLY A 615 34.49 6.95 32.42
N ARG A 616 34.06 6.88 31.15
CA ARG A 616 32.71 7.22 30.74
C ARG A 616 31.64 6.30 31.33
N TYR A 617 31.94 5.01 31.48
CA TYR A 617 31.06 4.06 32.16
C TYR A 617 30.78 4.47 33.60
N TYR A 618 31.83 4.86 34.37
CA TYR A 618 31.69 5.31 35.74
C TYR A 618 30.75 6.54 35.83
N GLN A 619 30.90 7.48 34.91
CA GLN A 619 30.02 8.66 34.85
C GLN A 619 28.54 8.28 34.59
N LEU A 620 28.32 7.39 33.63
CA LEU A 620 26.98 6.91 33.30
C LEU A 620 26.33 6.13 34.45
N TYR A 621 27.15 5.34 35.16
CA TYR A 621 26.69 4.50 36.26
C TYR A 621 26.42 5.29 37.55
N THR A 622 27.28 6.22 37.93
CA THR A 622 27.16 6.98 39.16
C THR A 622 26.40 8.29 39.03
N GLY A 623 26.19 8.77 37.82
CA GLY A 623 25.63 10.11 37.57
C GLY A 623 26.57 11.26 37.93
N LYS A 624 27.83 10.99 38.27
CA LYS A 624 28.83 12.00 38.68
C LYS A 624 29.71 12.35 37.48
N SER A 625 29.78 13.65 37.12
CA SER A 625 30.83 14.13 36.21
C SER A 625 32.21 14.03 36.93
N ILE A 626 33.22 13.53 36.22
CA ILE A 626 34.59 13.64 36.70
C ILE A 626 34.98 15.11 36.50
N SER A 627 35.18 15.84 37.57
CA SER A 627 35.85 17.13 37.49
C SER A 627 37.27 16.86 36.99
N ALA A 628 37.61 17.43 35.85
CA ALA A 628 38.94 17.42 35.25
C ALA A 628 39.98 17.98 36.21
#